data_bbedef0e4d94a3b163bb72077b160c4e
#
_entry.id   bbedef0e4d94a3b163bb72077b160c4e
#
_cell.length_a   1.000
_cell.length_b   1.000
_cell.length_c   1.000
_cell.angle_alpha   90.00
_cell.angle_beta   90.00
_cell.angle_gamma   90.00
#
_symmetry.space_group_name_H-M   'P 1'
#
loop_
_entity.id
_entity.type
_entity.pdbx_description
1 polymer ?
#
loop_
_entity_poly.entity_id
_entity_poly.type
_entity_poly.pdbx_seq_one_letter_code
_entity_poly.pdbx_strand_id
1 'polypeptide(L)'
;MWQEGMSKNITFIVTKDCQLTCKYCYLVGKNEKERMPWSTAKAAIDYVLDRETDPNFAYESVIWDFIGGEPFLEIDLIDRICDYIKAEMYRRNHHWFNSYRFSFSTNGLNYDSEKVQRFIEKNKQHLSIGITIDGTRRKHDLNRVYKNSERGSYDDVVRNIPLWQSQFPGDGTKVTISSADIPYIKESVLHLYDLGIHQVNINCVFEDVWHEGDDALFEEQLTDLADEIIDRGLYEQYACSFFSENMGKPLDCTLQNQNWCGAGKMLAIDAAGNFYPCTRFAQYSLRDKEAWIIGNIHDGIDNNKLRPFLTLDRCTQSK
;
A
#
# COMPACT_ATOMS: atom_id res chain seq x y z
N MET A 1 3.05 3.65 18.28
CA MET A 1 1.91 2.89 17.73
C MET A 1 1.04 3.90 16.97
N TRP A 2 0.93 3.76 15.64
CA TRP A 2 0.08 4.64 14.83
C TRP A 2 -1.37 4.25 15.11
N GLN A 3 -2.15 5.12 15.74
CA GLN A 3 -3.56 4.87 15.93
C GLN A 3 -4.29 5.16 14.62
N GLU A 4 -5.15 4.25 14.18
CA GLU A 4 -6.04 4.48 13.03
C GLU A 4 -6.84 5.77 13.24
N GLY A 5 -6.81 6.64 12.23
CA GLY A 5 -7.54 7.90 12.25
C GLY A 5 -6.76 9.15 12.65
N MET A 6 -5.53 9.03 13.17
CA MET A 6 -4.73 10.20 13.58
C MET A 6 -3.80 10.73 12.49
N SER A 7 -3.63 10.01 11.39
CA SER A 7 -2.71 10.39 10.31
C SER A 7 -3.45 10.63 9.01
N LYS A 8 -3.13 11.73 8.33
CA LYS A 8 -3.52 11.93 6.94
C LYS A 8 -2.63 11.07 6.04
N ASN A 9 -3.23 10.29 5.16
CA ASN A 9 -2.50 9.57 4.12
C ASN A 9 -2.62 10.31 2.79
N ILE A 10 -1.48 10.67 2.21
CA ILE A 10 -1.38 11.38 0.92
C ILE A 10 -0.52 10.53 0.00
N THR A 11 -1.14 9.99 -1.04
CA THR A 11 -0.49 9.05 -1.96
C THR A 11 -0.17 9.71 -3.29
N PHE A 12 1.10 9.73 -3.67
CA PHE A 12 1.56 10.14 -4.99
C PHE A 12 1.63 8.92 -5.91
N ILE A 13 0.92 8.98 -7.02
CA ILE A 13 1.02 8.00 -8.10
C ILE A 13 2.12 8.47 -9.04
N VAL A 14 3.36 8.08 -8.74
CA VAL A 14 4.55 8.65 -9.41
C VAL A 14 4.79 8.12 -10.80
N THR A 15 4.30 6.91 -11.11
CA THR A 15 4.45 6.27 -12.42
C THR A 15 3.41 5.17 -12.64
N LYS A 16 3.09 4.89 -13.91
CA LYS A 16 2.34 3.70 -14.31
C LYS A 16 3.24 2.54 -14.72
N ASP A 17 4.55 2.77 -14.94
CA ASP A 17 5.49 1.73 -15.37
C ASP A 17 5.86 0.76 -14.23
N CYS A 18 6.09 -0.49 -14.60
CA CYS A 18 6.52 -1.55 -13.69
C CYS A 18 7.32 -2.59 -14.46
N GLN A 19 8.29 -3.23 -13.82
CA GLN A 19 9.02 -4.36 -14.41
C GLN A 19 8.16 -5.64 -14.46
N LEU A 20 7.12 -5.71 -13.62
CA LEU A 20 6.27 -6.89 -13.48
C LEU A 20 4.86 -6.69 -14.06
N THR A 21 4.26 -7.79 -14.50
CA THR A 21 2.84 -7.90 -14.87
C THR A 21 2.12 -8.90 -13.97
N CYS A 22 2.01 -8.58 -12.67
CA CYS A 22 1.32 -9.47 -11.72
C CYS A 22 -0.13 -9.70 -12.15
N LYS A 23 -0.58 -10.97 -12.17
CA LYS A 23 -1.90 -11.36 -12.70
C LYS A 23 -3.05 -10.79 -11.87
N TYR A 24 -2.87 -10.65 -10.57
CA TYR A 24 -3.85 -10.08 -9.64
C TYR A 24 -3.77 -8.55 -9.53
N CYS A 25 -2.91 -7.88 -10.30
CA CYS A 25 -2.71 -6.45 -10.13
C CYS A 25 -3.97 -5.67 -10.46
N TYR A 26 -4.44 -4.86 -9.50
CA TYR A 26 -5.62 -4.02 -9.69
C TYR A 26 -5.37 -2.81 -10.60
N LEU A 27 -4.11 -2.50 -10.90
CA LEU A 27 -3.74 -1.38 -11.75
C LEU A 27 -4.04 -1.71 -13.22
N VAL A 28 -5.10 -1.16 -13.74
CA VAL A 28 -5.43 -1.16 -15.17
C VAL A 28 -4.55 -0.14 -15.87
N GLY A 29 -4.11 -0.39 -17.09
CA GLY A 29 -3.18 0.54 -17.78
C GLY A 29 -1.75 0.53 -17.22
N LYS A 30 -1.40 -0.43 -16.38
CA LYS A 30 -0.05 -0.68 -15.92
C LYS A 30 0.90 -0.90 -17.11
N ASN A 31 2.15 -0.49 -16.93
CA ASN A 31 3.21 -0.52 -17.94
C ASN A 31 3.14 0.59 -19.02
N GLU A 32 2.27 1.56 -18.88
CA GLU A 32 2.38 2.82 -19.58
C GLU A 32 3.57 3.62 -19.05
N LYS A 33 4.18 4.43 -19.93
CA LYS A 33 5.35 5.25 -19.57
C LYS A 33 4.99 6.60 -18.94
N GLU A 34 3.77 6.72 -18.40
CA GLU A 34 3.36 7.95 -17.74
C GLU A 34 4.10 8.11 -16.41
N ARG A 35 4.63 9.31 -16.18
CA ARG A 35 5.37 9.69 -14.98
C ARG A 35 4.83 11.00 -14.45
N MET A 36 4.80 11.17 -13.14
CA MET A 36 4.40 12.43 -12.53
C MET A 36 5.43 13.52 -12.83
N PRO A 37 5.01 14.66 -13.43
CA PRO A 37 5.89 15.81 -13.58
C PRO A 37 6.24 16.41 -12.23
N TRP A 38 7.48 16.91 -12.09
CA TRP A 38 7.88 17.64 -10.89
C TRP A 38 6.95 18.83 -10.57
N SER A 39 6.49 19.54 -11.59
CA SER A 39 5.55 20.68 -11.42
C SER A 39 4.25 20.25 -10.75
N THR A 40 3.72 19.09 -11.12
CA THR A 40 2.51 18.51 -10.50
C THR A 40 2.77 18.13 -9.06
N ALA A 41 3.85 17.38 -8.79
CA ALA A 41 4.21 16.99 -7.44
C ALA A 41 4.40 18.21 -6.51
N LYS A 42 5.14 19.23 -7.00
CA LYS A 42 5.35 20.47 -6.26
C LYS A 42 4.04 21.20 -5.95
N ALA A 43 3.19 21.38 -6.95
CA ALA A 43 1.91 22.06 -6.78
C ALA A 43 0.97 21.32 -5.81
N ALA A 44 0.98 19.98 -5.84
CA ALA A 44 0.22 19.16 -4.91
C ALA A 44 0.72 19.29 -3.46
N ILE A 45 2.03 19.31 -3.25
CA ILE A 45 2.64 19.53 -1.92
C ILE A 45 2.26 20.91 -1.40
N ASP A 46 2.42 21.96 -2.21
CA ASP A 46 2.05 23.32 -1.85
C ASP A 46 0.56 23.42 -1.52
N TYR A 47 -0.30 22.82 -2.36
CA TYR A 47 -1.74 22.77 -2.12
C TYR A 47 -2.10 22.19 -0.74
N VAL A 48 -1.47 21.06 -0.38
CA VAL A 48 -1.72 20.36 0.89
C VAL A 48 -1.21 21.18 2.07
N LEU A 49 0.05 21.65 2.01
CA LEU A 49 0.70 22.35 3.11
C LEU A 49 0.13 23.77 3.34
N ASP A 50 -0.49 24.39 2.35
CA ASP A 50 -1.19 25.68 2.49
C ASP A 50 -2.56 25.57 3.22
N ARG A 51 -3.03 24.34 3.50
CA ARG A 51 -4.37 24.06 4.04
C ARG A 51 -4.36 23.36 5.40
N GLU A 52 -3.41 23.70 6.24
CA GLU A 52 -3.21 23.10 7.57
C GLU A 52 -4.49 23.11 8.44
N THR A 53 -5.34 24.12 8.31
CA THR A 53 -6.57 24.28 9.07
C THR A 53 -7.82 23.74 8.36
N ASP A 54 -7.69 23.28 7.10
CA ASP A 54 -8.79 22.64 6.38
C ASP A 54 -9.12 21.30 7.03
N PRO A 55 -10.41 20.98 7.34
CA PRO A 55 -10.80 19.70 7.92
C PRO A 55 -10.30 18.48 7.16
N ASN A 56 -10.07 18.59 5.85
CA ASN A 56 -9.50 17.51 5.04
C ASN A 56 -8.02 17.24 5.37
N PHE A 57 -7.31 18.16 6.01
CA PHE A 57 -5.87 18.09 6.31
C PHE A 57 -5.55 18.33 7.80
N ALA A 58 -6.53 18.64 8.64
CA ALA A 58 -6.35 18.90 10.07
C ALA A 58 -6.12 17.60 10.88
N TYR A 59 -5.06 16.86 10.55
CA TYR A 59 -4.63 15.63 11.21
C TYR A 59 -3.33 15.90 11.97
N GLU A 60 -3.11 15.17 13.08
CA GLU A 60 -1.91 15.33 13.92
C GLU A 60 -0.61 14.94 13.22
N SER A 61 -0.69 14.05 12.23
CA SER A 61 0.46 13.51 11.51
C SER A 61 0.12 13.20 10.05
N VAL A 62 1.15 12.96 9.25
CA VAL A 62 1.00 12.65 7.83
C VAL A 62 1.86 11.47 7.40
N ILE A 63 1.27 10.63 6.54
CA ILE A 63 1.98 9.61 5.78
C ILE A 63 1.99 10.06 4.32
N TRP A 64 3.17 10.34 3.80
CA TRP A 64 3.42 10.58 2.39
C TRP A 64 3.72 9.24 1.73
N ASP A 65 2.75 8.69 1.04
CA ASP A 65 2.82 7.37 0.43
C ASP A 65 3.16 7.47 -1.05
N PHE A 66 4.06 6.63 -1.54
CA PHE A 66 4.49 6.60 -2.92
C PHE A 66 4.15 5.26 -3.55
N ILE A 67 3.34 5.34 -4.58
CA ILE A 67 2.93 4.17 -5.35
C ILE A 67 3.07 4.43 -6.85
N GLY A 68 2.78 3.40 -7.61
CA GLY A 68 2.70 3.44 -9.05
C GLY A 68 2.57 2.02 -9.57
N GLY A 69 3.09 1.78 -10.78
CA GLY A 69 3.45 0.42 -11.19
C GLY A 69 4.54 -0.11 -10.25
N GLU A 70 5.71 0.57 -10.27
CA GLU A 70 6.81 0.37 -9.31
C GLU A 70 7.43 1.72 -8.94
N PRO A 71 7.28 2.19 -7.70
CA PRO A 71 7.73 3.53 -7.32
C PRO A 71 9.25 3.71 -7.41
N PHE A 72 10.06 2.69 -7.14
CA PHE A 72 11.52 2.80 -7.21
C PHE A 72 12.10 2.96 -8.63
N LEU A 73 11.27 2.87 -9.66
CA LEU A 73 11.65 3.32 -11.00
C LEU A 73 11.82 4.86 -11.07
N GLU A 74 11.15 5.59 -10.18
CA GLU A 74 11.15 7.05 -10.11
C GLU A 74 11.87 7.59 -8.88
N ILE A 75 12.87 6.87 -8.36
CA ILE A 75 13.54 7.22 -7.09
C ILE A 75 14.15 8.63 -7.11
N ASP A 76 14.65 9.12 -8.25
CA ASP A 76 15.21 10.47 -8.36
C ASP A 76 14.11 11.55 -8.18
N LEU A 77 12.93 11.32 -8.71
CA LEU A 77 11.77 12.20 -8.51
C LEU A 77 11.30 12.13 -7.06
N ILE A 78 11.19 10.93 -6.51
CA ILE A 78 10.74 10.70 -5.13
C ILE A 78 11.71 11.37 -4.14
N ASP A 79 13.01 11.24 -4.33
CA ASP A 79 14.00 11.88 -3.49
C ASP A 79 13.85 13.41 -3.48
N ARG A 80 13.62 13.98 -4.66
CA ARG A 80 13.35 15.42 -4.82
C ARG A 80 12.04 15.83 -4.12
N ILE A 81 10.99 15.01 -4.22
CA ILE A 81 9.71 15.25 -3.54
C ILE A 81 9.91 15.23 -2.03
N CYS A 82 10.59 14.23 -1.49
CA CYS A 82 10.85 14.11 -0.05
C CYS A 82 11.67 15.29 0.50
N ASP A 83 12.69 15.75 -0.24
CA ASP A 83 13.46 16.93 0.16
C ASP A 83 12.60 18.20 0.16
N TYR A 84 11.75 18.37 -0.86
CA TYR A 84 10.87 19.51 -0.93
C TYR A 84 9.82 19.52 0.19
N ILE A 85 9.22 18.37 0.48
CA ILE A 85 8.27 18.22 1.60
C ILE A 85 8.93 18.64 2.92
N LYS A 86 10.12 18.10 3.22
CA LYS A 86 10.86 18.43 4.46
C LYS A 86 11.17 19.92 4.54
N ALA A 87 11.70 20.50 3.46
CA ALA A 87 12.06 21.91 3.40
C ALA A 87 10.83 22.84 3.57
N GLU A 88 9.72 22.51 2.91
CA GLU A 88 8.51 23.31 2.97
C GLU A 88 7.78 23.19 4.32
N MET A 89 7.71 21.99 4.91
CA MET A 89 7.19 21.84 6.27
C MET A 89 8.02 22.63 7.28
N TYR A 90 9.36 22.60 7.18
CA TYR A 90 10.24 23.41 8.04
C TYR A 90 10.04 24.91 7.82
N ARG A 91 10.07 25.38 6.56
CA ARG A 91 9.94 26.81 6.21
C ARG A 91 8.61 27.41 6.66
N ARG A 92 7.54 26.63 6.64
CA ARG A 92 6.18 27.03 7.04
C ARG A 92 5.93 26.86 8.53
N ASN A 93 6.90 26.28 9.30
CA ASN A 93 6.68 25.85 10.68
C ASN A 93 5.44 24.95 10.82
N HIS A 94 5.22 24.08 9.84
CA HIS A 94 4.05 23.22 9.74
C HIS A 94 4.08 22.15 10.85
N HIS A 95 2.94 21.90 11.52
CA HIS A 95 2.87 20.97 12.65
C HIS A 95 3.29 19.53 12.29
N TRP A 96 3.13 19.11 11.03
CA TRP A 96 3.58 17.79 10.58
C TRP A 96 5.10 17.62 10.51
N PHE A 97 5.90 18.70 10.62
CA PHE A 97 7.36 18.60 10.50
C PHE A 97 7.97 17.61 11.50
N ASN A 98 7.38 17.46 12.68
CA ASN A 98 7.83 16.51 13.71
C ASN A 98 7.06 15.19 13.71
N SER A 99 6.07 15.02 12.81
CA SER A 99 5.15 13.88 12.83
C SER A 99 4.78 13.44 11.40
N TYR A 100 5.79 13.02 10.63
CA TYR A 100 5.60 12.53 9.26
C TYR A 100 6.34 11.23 9.00
N ARG A 101 5.90 10.50 7.98
CA ARG A 101 6.55 9.31 7.45
C ARG A 101 6.40 9.24 5.94
N PHE A 102 7.45 8.77 5.26
CA PHE A 102 7.41 8.37 3.87
C PHE A 102 7.18 6.86 3.80
N SER A 103 6.16 6.43 3.06
CA SER A 103 5.73 5.03 2.97
C SER A 103 5.86 4.52 1.54
N PHE A 104 6.27 3.24 1.41
CA PHE A 104 6.48 2.59 0.13
C PHE A 104 5.96 1.16 0.16
N SER A 105 5.31 0.78 -0.96
CA SER A 105 5.10 -0.62 -1.31
C SER A 105 5.84 -0.88 -2.63
N THR A 106 6.84 -1.74 -2.60
CA THR A 106 7.69 -2.03 -3.75
C THR A 106 7.69 -3.50 -4.10
N ASN A 107 7.97 -3.83 -5.36
CA ASN A 107 8.21 -5.20 -5.79
C ASN A 107 9.60 -5.72 -5.34
N GLY A 108 10.46 -4.88 -4.79
CA GLY A 108 11.75 -5.23 -4.24
C GLY A 108 12.89 -5.43 -5.25
N LEU A 109 12.62 -5.39 -6.57
CA LEU A 109 13.64 -5.70 -7.58
C LEU A 109 14.80 -4.69 -7.63
N ASN A 110 14.50 -3.41 -7.38
CA ASN A 110 15.50 -2.33 -7.39
C ASN A 110 16.00 -1.97 -6.00
N TYR A 111 15.68 -2.77 -4.97
CA TYR A 111 15.95 -2.41 -3.58
C TYR A 111 17.45 -2.20 -3.32
N ASP A 112 18.31 -3.06 -3.85
CA ASP A 112 19.78 -3.02 -3.70
C ASP A 112 20.49 -2.01 -4.61
N SER A 113 19.75 -1.27 -5.45
CA SER A 113 20.36 -0.28 -6.33
C SER A 113 20.99 0.88 -5.56
N GLU A 114 22.13 1.40 -6.04
CA GLU A 114 22.86 2.49 -5.39
C GLU A 114 22.00 3.71 -5.12
N LYS A 115 21.10 4.07 -6.04
CA LYS A 115 20.20 5.21 -5.87
C LYS A 115 19.19 5.00 -4.74
N VAL A 116 18.58 3.82 -4.67
CA VAL A 116 17.63 3.46 -3.62
C VAL A 116 18.34 3.41 -2.27
N GLN A 117 19.54 2.83 -2.20
CA GLN A 117 20.29 2.75 -0.95
C GLN A 117 20.71 4.13 -0.44
N ARG A 118 21.15 5.05 -1.30
CA ARG A 118 21.42 6.45 -0.91
C ARG A 118 20.18 7.17 -0.39
N PHE A 119 19.04 6.96 -1.04
CA PHE A 119 17.76 7.51 -0.59
C PHE A 119 17.37 6.98 0.79
N ILE A 120 17.52 5.66 1.02
CA ILE A 120 17.24 5.01 2.31
C ILE A 120 18.14 5.58 3.40
N GLU A 121 19.45 5.63 3.18
CA GLU A 121 20.40 6.17 4.15
C GLU A 121 20.03 7.60 4.58
N LYS A 122 19.71 8.46 3.61
CA LYS A 122 19.33 9.85 3.83
C LYS A 122 18.04 10.03 4.65
N ASN A 123 17.07 9.13 4.48
CA ASN A 123 15.71 9.29 5.01
C ASN A 123 15.31 8.23 6.05
N LYS A 124 16.18 7.31 6.43
CA LYS A 124 15.89 6.09 7.19
C LYS A 124 14.98 6.27 8.41
N GLN A 125 15.15 7.36 9.16
CA GLN A 125 14.36 7.61 10.38
C GLN A 125 12.86 7.88 10.12
N HIS A 126 12.53 8.27 8.90
CA HIS A 126 11.17 8.62 8.47
C HIS A 126 10.63 7.70 7.37
N LEU A 127 11.27 6.54 7.14
CA LEU A 127 10.84 5.59 6.12
C LEU A 127 10.08 4.40 6.71
N SER A 128 9.14 3.89 5.93
CA SER A 128 8.55 2.57 6.04
C SER A 128 8.51 1.97 4.64
N ILE A 129 9.14 0.80 4.45
CA ILE A 129 9.27 0.16 3.14
C ILE A 129 8.83 -1.30 3.24
N GLY A 130 7.67 -1.61 2.68
CA GLY A 130 7.20 -2.98 2.54
C GLY A 130 7.61 -3.57 1.19
N ILE A 131 8.41 -4.63 1.19
CA ILE A 131 8.66 -5.43 -0.01
C ILE A 131 7.51 -6.43 -0.18
N THR A 132 6.97 -6.54 -1.39
CA THR A 132 5.95 -7.54 -1.71
C THR A 132 6.62 -8.86 -2.10
N ILE A 133 6.45 -9.87 -1.26
CA ILE A 133 6.82 -11.25 -1.54
C ILE A 133 5.68 -12.16 -1.08
N ASP A 134 5.11 -12.94 -2.01
CA ASP A 134 3.83 -13.62 -1.78
C ASP A 134 3.96 -15.01 -1.10
N GLY A 135 5.16 -15.42 -0.73
CA GLY A 135 5.41 -16.71 -0.08
C GLY A 135 6.45 -17.56 -0.80
N THR A 136 6.20 -18.86 -0.94
CA THR A 136 7.11 -19.77 -1.66
C THR A 136 7.32 -19.32 -3.10
N ARG A 137 8.44 -19.75 -3.71
CA ARG A 137 8.70 -19.52 -5.15
C ARG A 137 7.48 -19.87 -6.01
N ARG A 138 6.89 -21.05 -5.75
CA ARG A 138 5.74 -21.54 -6.51
C ARG A 138 4.58 -20.54 -6.49
N LYS A 139 4.17 -20.08 -5.30
CA LYS A 139 3.07 -19.12 -5.17
C LYS A 139 3.44 -17.75 -5.71
N HIS A 140 4.62 -17.25 -5.38
CA HIS A 140 5.06 -15.93 -5.85
C HIS A 140 5.09 -15.86 -7.38
N ASP A 141 5.75 -16.82 -8.02
CA ASP A 141 5.93 -16.86 -9.48
C ASP A 141 4.65 -17.25 -10.23
N LEU A 142 3.63 -17.81 -9.54
CA LEU A 142 2.31 -18.03 -10.15
C LEU A 142 1.72 -16.72 -10.69
N ASN A 143 1.94 -15.62 -9.99
CA ASN A 143 1.35 -14.32 -10.28
C ASN A 143 2.37 -13.26 -10.68
N ARG A 144 3.54 -13.21 -10.05
CA ARG A 144 4.49 -12.09 -10.14
C ARG A 144 5.57 -12.37 -11.17
N VAL A 145 5.19 -12.21 -12.44
CA VAL A 145 6.05 -12.47 -13.59
C VAL A 145 6.57 -11.17 -14.19
N TYR A 146 7.74 -11.24 -14.84
CA TYR A 146 8.30 -10.12 -15.56
C TYR A 146 7.45 -9.72 -16.77
N LYS A 147 7.44 -8.45 -17.05
CA LYS A 147 6.82 -7.86 -18.24
C LYS A 147 7.36 -8.54 -19.51
N ASN A 148 6.45 -8.94 -20.40
CA ASN A 148 6.76 -9.63 -21.65
C ASN A 148 7.51 -10.97 -21.46
N SER A 149 7.31 -11.64 -20.34
CA SER A 149 7.96 -12.91 -20.01
C SER A 149 7.08 -13.75 -19.10
N GLU A 150 7.25 -15.07 -19.13
CA GLU A 150 6.70 -15.99 -18.12
C GLU A 150 7.66 -16.23 -16.94
N ARG A 151 8.80 -15.56 -16.93
CA ARG A 151 9.80 -15.69 -15.86
C ARG A 151 9.23 -15.06 -14.58
N GLY A 152 9.22 -15.83 -13.49
CA GLY A 152 8.91 -15.35 -12.15
C GLY A 152 10.00 -14.43 -11.58
N SER A 153 9.62 -13.66 -10.57
CA SER A 153 10.53 -12.67 -9.95
C SER A 153 11.04 -13.08 -8.57
N TYR A 154 10.68 -14.27 -8.06
CA TYR A 154 10.99 -14.69 -6.70
C TYR A 154 12.49 -14.59 -6.36
N ASP A 155 13.37 -15.15 -7.19
CA ASP A 155 14.82 -15.18 -6.91
C ASP A 155 15.43 -13.78 -6.83
N ASP A 156 14.96 -12.88 -7.69
CA ASP A 156 15.45 -11.52 -7.74
C ASP A 156 14.95 -10.67 -6.55
N VAL A 157 13.80 -11.02 -5.99
CA VAL A 157 13.24 -10.34 -4.80
C VAL A 157 13.87 -10.90 -3.53
N VAL A 158 13.91 -12.24 -3.37
CA VAL A 158 14.34 -12.88 -2.13
C VAL A 158 15.81 -12.55 -1.77
N ARG A 159 16.67 -12.35 -2.76
CA ARG A 159 18.07 -11.93 -2.51
C ARG A 159 18.18 -10.59 -1.77
N ASN A 160 17.16 -9.72 -1.87
CA ASN A 160 17.13 -8.41 -1.23
C ASN A 160 16.53 -8.43 0.19
N ILE A 161 15.87 -9.53 0.58
CA ILE A 161 15.21 -9.65 1.89
C ILE A 161 16.19 -9.49 3.06
N PRO A 162 17.39 -10.11 3.09
CA PRO A 162 18.32 -9.92 4.21
C PRO A 162 18.78 -8.46 4.38
N LEU A 163 19.03 -7.75 3.29
CA LEU A 163 19.39 -6.33 3.33
C LEU A 163 18.24 -5.50 3.87
N TRP A 164 17.03 -5.71 3.34
CA TRP A 164 15.83 -5.01 3.78
C TRP A 164 15.54 -5.23 5.27
N GLN A 165 15.58 -6.46 5.75
CA GLN A 165 15.35 -6.78 7.17
C GLN A 165 16.40 -6.14 8.08
N SER A 166 17.67 -6.07 7.66
CA SER A 166 18.72 -5.39 8.43
C SER A 166 18.48 -3.88 8.57
N GLN A 167 17.80 -3.29 7.60
CA GLN A 167 17.50 -1.86 7.57
C GLN A 167 16.15 -1.52 8.23
N PHE A 168 15.15 -2.39 8.06
CA PHE A 168 13.76 -2.22 8.52
C PHE A 168 13.23 -3.49 9.23
N PRO A 169 13.80 -3.87 10.37
CA PRO A 169 13.46 -5.13 11.04
C PRO A 169 12.01 -5.20 11.55
N GLY A 170 11.33 -4.06 11.67
CA GLY A 170 9.93 -3.98 12.09
C GLY A 170 8.91 -3.85 10.95
N ASP A 171 9.38 -3.71 9.70
CA ASP A 171 8.47 -3.56 8.57
C ASP A 171 7.99 -4.93 8.06
N GLY A 172 6.73 -4.99 7.66
CA GLY A 172 6.11 -6.23 7.17
C GLY A 172 6.11 -6.34 5.65
N THR A 173 5.99 -7.58 5.17
CA THR A 173 5.73 -7.84 3.75
C THR A 173 4.24 -7.72 3.43
N LYS A 174 3.93 -7.49 2.14
CA LYS A 174 2.57 -7.66 1.60
C LYS A 174 2.48 -8.97 0.84
N VAL A 175 1.38 -9.69 1.07
CA VAL A 175 1.01 -10.91 0.35
C VAL A 175 -0.36 -10.68 -0.26
N THR A 176 -0.53 -11.07 -1.51
CA THR A 176 -1.83 -11.03 -2.17
C THR A 176 -2.32 -12.44 -2.46
N ILE A 177 -3.60 -12.68 -2.19
CA ILE A 177 -4.27 -13.96 -2.39
C ILE A 177 -5.45 -13.79 -3.34
N SER A 178 -5.49 -14.62 -4.37
CA SER A 178 -6.65 -14.88 -5.24
C SER A 178 -7.06 -16.34 -5.09
N SER A 179 -8.16 -16.78 -5.74
CA SER A 179 -8.61 -18.17 -5.69
C SER A 179 -7.48 -19.17 -5.97
N ALA A 180 -6.69 -18.93 -7.03
CA ALA A 180 -5.58 -19.81 -7.41
C ALA A 180 -4.45 -19.92 -6.37
N ASP A 181 -4.40 -19.00 -5.41
CA ASP A 181 -3.36 -18.93 -4.37
C ASP A 181 -3.72 -19.70 -3.11
N ILE A 182 -5.03 -19.98 -2.89
CA ILE A 182 -5.53 -20.56 -1.62
C ILE A 182 -4.78 -21.82 -1.22
N PRO A 183 -4.53 -22.81 -2.12
CA PRO A 183 -3.85 -24.05 -1.75
C PRO A 183 -2.43 -23.89 -1.21
N TYR A 184 -1.87 -22.68 -1.33
CA TYR A 184 -0.48 -22.39 -0.97
C TYR A 184 -0.34 -21.45 0.24
N ILE A 185 -1.44 -21.10 0.94
CA ILE A 185 -1.44 -20.11 2.02
C ILE A 185 -0.54 -20.57 3.16
N LYS A 186 -0.79 -21.75 3.72
CA LYS A 186 -0.03 -22.31 4.85
C LYS A 186 1.47 -22.32 4.56
N GLU A 187 1.85 -23.02 3.48
CA GLU A 187 3.27 -23.17 3.14
C GLU A 187 3.96 -21.82 2.85
N SER A 188 3.20 -20.85 2.29
CA SER A 188 3.74 -19.56 1.95
C SER A 188 3.97 -18.67 3.18
N VAL A 189 3.07 -18.65 4.14
CA VAL A 189 3.25 -17.90 5.38
C VAL A 189 4.41 -18.47 6.19
N LEU A 190 4.48 -19.81 6.36
CA LEU A 190 5.59 -20.46 7.05
C LEU A 190 6.93 -20.20 6.36
N HIS A 191 6.96 -20.24 5.04
CA HIS A 191 8.15 -19.90 4.27
C HIS A 191 8.63 -18.45 4.50
N LEU A 192 7.70 -17.49 4.61
CA LEU A 192 8.05 -16.11 4.94
C LEU A 192 8.64 -15.98 6.35
N TYR A 193 8.12 -16.75 7.31
CA TYR A 193 8.71 -16.84 8.65
C TYR A 193 10.12 -17.44 8.61
N ASP A 194 10.33 -18.50 7.81
CA ASP A 194 11.66 -19.10 7.64
C ASP A 194 12.67 -18.14 6.98
N LEU A 195 12.19 -17.18 6.17
CA LEU A 195 13.00 -16.06 5.67
C LEU A 195 13.27 -14.97 6.73
N GLY A 196 12.75 -15.13 7.94
CA GLY A 196 12.88 -14.15 9.05
C GLY A 196 11.95 -12.95 8.93
N ILE A 197 10.90 -13.01 8.12
CA ILE A 197 9.92 -11.92 8.00
C ILE A 197 8.91 -12.03 9.15
N HIS A 198 9.01 -11.12 10.13
CA HIS A 198 8.21 -11.20 11.36
C HIS A 198 6.75 -10.79 11.17
N GLN A 199 6.44 -9.96 10.17
CA GLN A 199 5.08 -9.47 9.96
C GLN A 199 4.62 -9.72 8.52
N VAL A 200 3.59 -10.55 8.36
CA VAL A 200 2.98 -10.91 7.09
C VAL A 200 1.60 -10.27 6.97
N ASN A 201 1.48 -9.26 6.10
CA ASN A 201 0.22 -8.55 5.85
C ASN A 201 -0.43 -9.12 4.59
N ILE A 202 -1.51 -9.85 4.75
CA ILE A 202 -2.19 -10.55 3.68
C ILE A 202 -3.44 -9.79 3.25
N ASN A 203 -3.62 -9.64 1.93
CA ASN A 203 -4.80 -9.05 1.31
C ASN A 203 -5.41 -10.02 0.31
N CYS A 204 -6.72 -10.21 0.40
CA CYS A 204 -7.48 -10.88 -0.63
C CYS A 204 -7.76 -9.95 -1.80
N VAL A 205 -7.78 -10.48 -3.01
CA VAL A 205 -8.18 -9.75 -4.22
C VAL A 205 -9.66 -9.36 -4.09
N PHE A 206 -9.97 -8.08 -4.34
CA PHE A 206 -11.34 -7.57 -4.23
C PHE A 206 -12.18 -7.79 -5.50
N GLU A 207 -11.52 -8.09 -6.60
CA GLU A 207 -12.17 -8.39 -7.88
C GLU A 207 -12.86 -9.76 -7.83
N ASP A 208 -13.81 -9.96 -8.74
CA ASP A 208 -14.56 -11.23 -8.86
C ASP A 208 -13.65 -12.31 -9.49
N VAL A 209 -12.85 -12.94 -8.65
CA VAL A 209 -11.89 -14.01 -9.01
C VAL A 209 -12.09 -15.27 -8.18
N TRP A 210 -13.14 -15.30 -7.37
CA TRP A 210 -13.43 -16.36 -6.41
C TRP A 210 -14.38 -17.39 -6.99
N HIS A 211 -14.24 -18.65 -6.59
CA HIS A 211 -15.03 -19.78 -7.08
C HIS A 211 -15.77 -20.46 -5.94
N GLU A 212 -16.78 -21.24 -6.29
CA GLU A 212 -17.51 -22.08 -5.34
C GLU A 212 -16.54 -23.06 -4.65
N GLY A 213 -16.59 -23.12 -3.31
CA GLY A 213 -15.70 -23.94 -2.49
C GLY A 213 -14.39 -23.28 -2.06
N ASP A 214 -14.07 -22.08 -2.57
CA ASP A 214 -12.87 -21.33 -2.13
C ASP A 214 -12.92 -21.00 -0.64
N ASP A 215 -14.09 -20.73 -0.09
CA ASP A 215 -14.31 -20.45 1.33
C ASP A 215 -13.91 -21.64 2.21
N ALA A 216 -14.36 -22.84 1.86
CA ALA A 216 -14.02 -24.06 2.60
C ALA A 216 -12.51 -24.36 2.55
N LEU A 217 -11.90 -24.25 1.36
CA LEU A 217 -10.46 -24.45 1.20
C LEU A 217 -9.66 -23.37 1.95
N PHE A 218 -10.15 -22.14 1.96
CA PHE A 218 -9.52 -21.03 2.69
C PHE A 218 -9.57 -21.29 4.20
N GLU A 219 -10.70 -21.72 4.74
CA GLU A 219 -10.86 -22.12 6.15
C GLU A 219 -9.90 -23.25 6.51
N GLU A 220 -9.81 -24.31 5.69
CA GLU A 220 -8.87 -25.42 5.86
C GLU A 220 -7.43 -24.92 5.97
N GLN A 221 -6.99 -24.11 5.00
CA GLN A 221 -5.63 -23.58 4.97
C GLN A 221 -5.30 -22.68 6.18
N LEU A 222 -6.25 -21.88 6.65
CA LEU A 222 -6.06 -21.04 7.83
C LEU A 222 -6.04 -21.87 9.11
N THR A 223 -6.88 -22.88 9.22
CA THR A 223 -6.91 -23.81 10.36
C THR A 223 -5.57 -24.54 10.47
N ASP A 224 -5.13 -25.15 9.38
CA ASP A 224 -3.84 -25.84 9.30
C ASP A 224 -2.65 -24.93 9.62
N LEU A 225 -2.71 -23.66 9.19
CA LEU A 225 -1.68 -22.66 9.50
C LEU A 225 -1.70 -22.30 10.98
N ALA A 226 -2.89 -22.12 11.57
CA ALA A 226 -3.04 -21.79 12.99
C ALA A 226 -2.49 -22.90 13.87
N ASP A 227 -2.81 -24.17 13.58
CA ASP A 227 -2.31 -25.33 14.31
C ASP A 227 -0.77 -25.38 14.26
N GLU A 228 -0.16 -25.20 13.10
CA GLU A 228 1.30 -25.18 12.96
C GLU A 228 1.96 -24.02 13.71
N ILE A 229 1.35 -22.83 13.69
CA ILE A 229 1.83 -21.65 14.44
C ILE A 229 1.78 -21.92 15.95
N ILE A 230 0.72 -22.56 16.43
CA ILE A 230 0.56 -22.89 17.86
C ILE A 230 1.55 -23.99 18.27
N ASP A 231 1.61 -25.10 17.53
CA ASP A 231 2.45 -26.24 17.84
C ASP A 231 3.95 -25.88 17.87
N ARG A 232 4.37 -24.97 17.01
CA ARG A 232 5.77 -24.48 16.96
C ARG A 232 6.02 -23.25 17.84
N GLY A 233 5.02 -22.68 18.50
CA GLY A 233 5.15 -21.47 19.32
C GLY A 233 5.52 -20.22 18.51
N LEU A 234 5.18 -20.17 17.21
CA LEU A 234 5.60 -19.09 16.31
C LEU A 234 4.89 -17.76 16.61
N TYR A 235 3.74 -17.78 17.24
CA TYR A 235 2.94 -16.60 17.60
C TYR A 235 3.66 -15.62 18.53
N GLU A 236 4.72 -16.05 19.21
CA GLU A 236 5.52 -15.18 20.08
C GLU A 236 6.44 -14.24 19.30
N GLN A 237 6.81 -14.61 18.07
CA GLN A 237 7.80 -13.90 17.26
C GLN A 237 7.24 -13.38 15.93
N TYR A 238 6.20 -14.01 15.42
CA TYR A 238 5.67 -13.76 14.09
C TYR A 238 4.19 -13.37 14.12
N ALA A 239 3.79 -12.50 13.21
CA ALA A 239 2.42 -12.06 13.07
C ALA A 239 1.91 -12.25 11.64
N CYS A 240 0.68 -12.75 11.54
CA CYS A 240 -0.07 -12.82 10.30
C CYS A 240 -1.36 -12.01 10.45
N SER A 241 -1.65 -11.12 9.50
CA SER A 241 -2.80 -10.23 9.60
C SER A 241 -4.15 -10.95 9.68
N PHE A 242 -4.26 -12.18 9.17
CA PHE A 242 -5.49 -12.97 9.30
C PHE A 242 -5.78 -13.43 10.73
N PHE A 243 -4.76 -13.50 11.58
CA PHE A 243 -4.92 -13.83 13.00
C PHE A 243 -4.85 -12.61 13.91
N SER A 244 -5.02 -11.40 13.35
CA SER A 244 -5.07 -10.19 14.16
C SER A 244 -6.31 -10.17 15.05
N GLU A 245 -6.18 -9.61 16.25
CA GLU A 245 -7.25 -9.58 17.26
C GLU A 245 -8.58 -8.99 16.77
N ASN A 246 -8.52 -8.09 15.78
CA ASN A 246 -9.70 -7.41 15.24
C ASN A 246 -10.33 -8.13 14.03
N MET A 247 -9.70 -9.18 13.52
CA MET A 247 -10.23 -9.95 12.41
C MET A 247 -11.47 -10.75 12.86
N GLY A 248 -12.55 -10.68 12.08
CA GLY A 248 -13.78 -11.41 12.39
C GLY A 248 -14.61 -10.86 13.55
N LYS A 249 -14.20 -9.77 14.21
CA LYS A 249 -15.06 -9.14 15.24
C LYS A 249 -16.33 -8.58 14.62
N PRO A 250 -17.50 -8.77 15.28
CA PRO A 250 -18.75 -8.15 14.84
C PRO A 250 -18.60 -6.64 14.73
N LEU A 251 -19.23 -6.05 13.72
CA LEU A 251 -19.30 -4.60 13.59
C LEU A 251 -20.14 -3.99 14.70
N ASP A 252 -19.63 -2.95 15.34
CA ASP A 252 -20.43 -2.13 16.25
C ASP A 252 -21.28 -1.17 15.43
N CYS A 253 -22.54 -1.54 15.22
CA CYS A 253 -23.51 -0.75 14.44
C CYS A 253 -24.03 0.48 15.20
N THR A 254 -23.63 0.72 16.44
CA THR A 254 -23.91 1.98 17.15
C THR A 254 -22.97 3.11 16.71
N LEU A 255 -21.81 2.76 16.16
CA LEU A 255 -20.83 3.70 15.65
C LEU A 255 -21.15 4.05 14.19
N GLN A 256 -21.55 5.29 13.95
CA GLN A 256 -21.88 5.80 12.61
C GLN A 256 -20.63 6.26 11.85
N ASN A 257 -20.75 6.36 10.51
CA ASN A 257 -19.73 6.90 9.61
C ASN A 257 -18.39 6.14 9.65
N GLN A 258 -18.43 4.84 9.87
CA GLN A 258 -17.23 4.00 9.89
C GLN A 258 -16.88 3.50 8.49
N ASN A 259 -15.93 4.15 7.87
CA ASN A 259 -15.29 3.68 6.67
C ASN A 259 -13.96 2.98 7.03
N TRP A 260 -13.97 1.65 6.95
CA TRP A 260 -12.82 0.84 7.35
C TRP A 260 -11.62 0.95 6.40
N CYS A 261 -11.86 1.15 5.11
CA CYS A 261 -10.78 1.20 4.13
C CYS A 261 -10.10 2.57 4.03
N GLY A 262 -10.58 3.58 4.75
CA GLY A 262 -10.00 4.93 4.74
C GLY A 262 -10.29 5.76 3.48
N ALA A 263 -11.07 5.26 2.51
CA ALA A 263 -11.45 6.05 1.34
C ALA A 263 -12.15 7.34 1.76
N GLY A 264 -11.75 8.48 1.19
CA GLY A 264 -12.21 9.81 1.57
C GLY A 264 -11.38 10.46 2.69
N LYS A 265 -10.85 9.70 3.64
CA LYS A 265 -9.84 10.19 4.61
C LYS A 265 -8.43 10.23 3.99
N MET A 266 -8.18 9.37 3.02
CA MET A 266 -6.98 9.37 2.18
C MET A 266 -7.11 10.40 1.05
N LEU A 267 -5.99 10.74 0.42
CA LEU A 267 -5.93 11.54 -0.79
C LEU A 267 -4.92 10.90 -1.74
N ALA A 268 -5.34 10.49 -2.93
CA ALA A 268 -4.42 10.06 -3.96
C ALA A 268 -4.33 11.10 -5.08
N ILE A 269 -3.14 11.26 -5.65
CA ILE A 269 -2.80 12.30 -6.63
C ILE A 269 -2.12 11.65 -7.82
N ASP A 270 -2.64 11.87 -9.03
CA ASP A 270 -2.07 11.34 -10.27
C ASP A 270 -1.10 12.34 -10.95
N ALA A 271 -0.52 11.91 -12.06
CA ALA A 271 0.41 12.72 -12.85
C ALA A 271 -0.22 13.98 -13.47
N ALA A 272 -1.53 13.99 -13.69
CA ALA A 272 -2.28 15.15 -14.16
C ALA A 272 -2.67 16.13 -13.05
N GLY A 273 -2.46 15.75 -11.78
CA GLY A 273 -2.82 16.54 -10.61
C GLY A 273 -4.27 16.36 -10.16
N ASN A 274 -4.95 15.32 -10.63
CA ASN A 274 -6.28 15.00 -10.14
C ASN A 274 -6.23 14.37 -8.75
N PHE A 275 -7.26 14.64 -7.96
CA PHE A 275 -7.45 14.11 -6.61
C PHE A 275 -8.49 13.00 -6.59
N TYR A 276 -8.19 11.94 -5.84
CA TYR A 276 -9.04 10.76 -5.66
C TYR A 276 -9.20 10.44 -4.17
N PRO A 277 -10.35 9.86 -3.74
CA PRO A 277 -10.58 9.48 -2.34
C PRO A 277 -9.66 8.36 -1.85
N CYS A 278 -9.15 7.53 -2.76
CA CYS A 278 -8.01 6.62 -2.60
C CYS A 278 -7.54 6.14 -3.98
N THR A 279 -6.44 5.42 -4.04
CA THR A 279 -5.83 4.91 -5.27
C THR A 279 -6.73 3.98 -6.08
N ARG A 280 -7.66 3.29 -5.43
CA ARG A 280 -8.63 2.39 -6.09
C ARG A 280 -9.66 3.12 -6.96
N PHE A 281 -9.80 4.43 -6.80
CA PHE A 281 -10.70 5.27 -7.60
C PHE A 281 -10.00 6.05 -8.71
N ALA A 282 -8.69 5.89 -8.86
CA ALA A 282 -7.95 6.46 -9.98
C ALA A 282 -8.24 5.71 -11.29
N GLN A 283 -8.20 6.43 -12.42
CA GLN A 283 -8.53 5.90 -13.75
C GLN A 283 -7.86 4.55 -14.04
N TYR A 284 -6.57 4.44 -13.75
CA TYR A 284 -5.78 3.25 -14.08
C TYR A 284 -6.02 2.05 -13.14
N SER A 285 -6.79 2.22 -12.07
CA SER A 285 -7.12 1.15 -11.12
C SER A 285 -8.57 0.66 -11.22
N LEU A 286 -9.35 1.16 -12.17
CA LEU A 286 -10.74 0.78 -12.39
C LEU A 286 -10.90 0.04 -13.73
N ARG A 287 -11.44 -1.17 -13.67
CA ARG A 287 -11.94 -1.87 -14.85
C ARG A 287 -13.40 -1.48 -15.07
N ASP A 288 -13.76 -1.17 -16.30
CA ASP A 288 -15.16 -0.91 -16.72
C ASP A 288 -15.91 0.15 -15.88
N LYS A 289 -15.17 1.01 -15.19
CA LYS A 289 -15.73 2.12 -14.39
C LYS A 289 -14.93 3.39 -14.61
N GLU A 290 -15.63 4.52 -14.62
CA GLU A 290 -14.98 5.82 -14.65
C GLU A 290 -14.27 6.12 -13.32
N ALA A 291 -13.16 6.86 -13.41
CA ALA A 291 -12.46 7.36 -12.24
C ALA A 291 -13.35 8.32 -11.44
N TRP A 292 -13.23 8.27 -10.12
CA TRP A 292 -13.95 9.20 -9.25
C TRP A 292 -13.03 10.36 -8.83
N ILE A 293 -12.97 11.38 -9.65
CA ILE A 293 -12.18 12.58 -9.39
C ILE A 293 -12.94 13.47 -8.41
N ILE A 294 -12.34 13.70 -7.23
CA ILE A 294 -12.87 14.58 -6.19
C ILE A 294 -12.31 16.00 -6.24
N GLY A 295 -11.49 16.31 -7.22
CA GLY A 295 -10.89 17.63 -7.42
C GLY A 295 -9.55 17.56 -8.14
N ASN A 296 -8.80 18.64 -8.13
CA ASN A 296 -7.46 18.72 -8.71
C ASN A 296 -6.61 19.80 -8.03
N ILE A 297 -5.31 19.87 -8.38
CA ILE A 297 -4.36 20.83 -7.82
C ILE A 297 -4.70 22.32 -8.07
N HIS A 298 -5.58 22.63 -9.01
CA HIS A 298 -5.95 24.00 -9.36
C HIS A 298 -7.26 24.42 -8.68
N ASP A 299 -8.28 23.57 -8.77
CA ASP A 299 -9.63 23.87 -8.26
C ASP A 299 -9.82 23.44 -6.81
N GLY A 300 -8.95 22.57 -6.30
CA GLY A 300 -9.04 22.01 -4.96
C GLY A 300 -9.98 20.83 -4.86
N ILE A 301 -10.30 20.43 -3.61
CA ILE A 301 -11.20 19.30 -3.30
C ILE A 301 -12.66 19.78 -3.40
N ASP A 302 -13.47 19.07 -4.19
CA ASP A 302 -14.92 19.20 -4.22
C ASP A 302 -15.53 18.37 -3.07
N ASN A 303 -15.91 19.04 -2.00
CA ASN A 303 -16.46 18.39 -0.81
C ASN A 303 -17.81 17.68 -1.08
N ASN A 304 -18.56 18.05 -2.12
CA ASN A 304 -19.78 17.34 -2.50
C ASN A 304 -19.46 15.97 -3.10
N LYS A 305 -18.39 15.87 -3.88
CA LYS A 305 -17.90 14.60 -4.43
C LYS A 305 -17.19 13.74 -3.38
N LEU A 306 -16.55 14.36 -2.40
CA LEU A 306 -15.86 13.67 -1.30
C LEU A 306 -16.83 13.13 -0.25
N ARG A 307 -17.91 13.87 0.04
CA ARG A 307 -18.88 13.56 1.12
C ARG A 307 -19.40 12.12 1.13
N PRO A 308 -19.78 11.50 0.00
CA PRO A 308 -20.25 10.11 0.01
C PRO A 308 -19.27 9.14 0.69
N PHE A 309 -17.97 9.34 0.52
CA PHE A 309 -16.95 8.47 1.14
C PHE A 309 -16.79 8.70 2.63
N LEU A 310 -17.01 9.92 3.10
CA LEU A 310 -16.90 10.27 4.52
C LEU A 310 -18.14 9.84 5.32
N THR A 311 -19.27 9.64 4.66
CA THR A 311 -20.55 9.26 5.28
C THR A 311 -20.91 7.79 5.06
N LEU A 312 -20.01 6.99 4.47
CA LEU A 312 -20.21 5.56 4.32
C LEU A 312 -20.33 4.89 5.69
N ASP A 313 -21.39 4.11 5.85
CA ASP A 313 -21.63 3.32 7.05
C ASP A 313 -21.59 1.83 6.69
N ARG A 314 -20.68 1.09 7.31
CA ARG A 314 -20.49 -0.35 7.08
C ARG A 314 -21.75 -1.17 7.36
N CYS A 315 -22.49 -0.80 8.39
CA CYS A 315 -23.70 -1.54 8.77
C CYS A 315 -24.83 -1.39 7.76
N THR A 316 -24.85 -0.34 6.95
CA THR A 316 -25.84 -0.13 5.90
C THR A 316 -25.44 -0.69 4.55
N GLN A 317 -24.13 -1.00 4.35
CA GLN A 317 -23.58 -1.50 3.09
C GLN A 317 -23.45 -3.02 3.01
N SER A 318 -23.61 -3.72 4.11
CA SER A 318 -23.53 -5.18 4.20
C SER A 318 -24.84 -5.91 3.83
N LYS A 319 -25.72 -5.27 3.06
CA LYS A 319 -26.97 -5.89 2.57
C LYS A 319 -26.89 -6.24 1.10
#